data_80376f617ee4a88def186e9f647a8900
#
_entry.id   80376f617ee4a88def186e9f647a8900
#
_cell.length_a   1.000
_cell.length_b   1.000
_cell.length_c   1.000
_cell.angle_alpha   90.00
_cell.angle_beta   90.00
_cell.angle_gamma   90.00
#
_symmetry.space_group_name_H-M   'P 1'
#
loop_
_entity.id
_entity.type
_entity.pdbx_description
1 polymer ?
#
loop_
_entity_poly.entity_id
_entity_poly.type
_entity_poly.pdbx_seq_one_letter_code
_entity_poly.pdbx_strand_id
1 'polypeptide(L)'
;MCSSDLIRNVLENISFYYDYLIKDEDTPEILAEKVYGDPEAHWLIMMTNQIVDAQYDWPLSDTEFGKYIISKYGSISNAKTSIHHYEKVVMREDEPSGILTETRFIINHEKFTINNMTVPYDTYNTLAETQEVNTYNVNNKTVTEVIKRDAISCYDYEYDINERKRTIKIIKPEYYSQIIREFDALAKVNQRLPYIRRLI
;
A
#
# COMPACT_ATOMS: atom_id res chain seq x y z
N MET A 1 -0.95 -27.79 8.21
CA MET A 1 -0.39 -26.48 7.86
C MET A 1 -1.09 -26.03 6.58
N CYS A 2 -1.60 -24.83 6.56
CA CYS A 2 -2.19 -24.26 5.35
C CYS A 2 -1.07 -23.64 4.49
N SER A 3 -1.21 -23.58 3.17
CA SER A 3 -0.20 -22.94 2.31
C SER A 3 0.09 -21.48 2.69
N SER A 4 -0.92 -20.80 3.25
CA SER A 4 -0.76 -19.46 3.82
C SER A 4 0.17 -19.42 5.05
N ASP A 5 0.22 -20.47 5.86
CA ASP A 5 1.10 -20.53 7.03
C ASP A 5 2.57 -20.67 6.63
N LEU A 6 2.84 -21.40 5.54
CA LEU A 6 4.19 -21.55 5.00
C LEU A 6 4.73 -20.19 4.53
N ILE A 7 3.97 -19.48 3.71
CA ILE A 7 4.36 -18.16 3.19
C ILE A 7 4.47 -17.14 4.32
N ARG A 8 3.58 -17.20 5.32
CA ARG A 8 3.64 -16.33 6.49
C ARG A 8 4.97 -16.49 7.24
N ASN A 9 5.39 -17.75 7.48
CA ASN A 9 6.66 -18.01 8.13
C ASN A 9 7.88 -17.52 7.32
N VAL A 10 7.80 -17.61 5.97
CA VAL A 10 8.83 -17.07 5.09
C VAL A 10 8.86 -15.54 5.16
N LEU A 11 7.71 -14.88 5.22
CA LEU A 11 7.63 -13.42 5.28
C LEU A 11 8.02 -12.83 6.65
N GLU A 12 8.02 -13.61 7.71
CA GLU A 12 8.54 -13.19 9.02
C GLU A 12 10.05 -12.95 9.01
N ASN A 13 10.76 -13.55 8.05
CA ASN A 13 12.21 -13.39 7.95
C ASN A 13 12.59 -12.56 6.70
N ILE A 14 13.05 -11.35 6.95
CA ILE A 14 13.47 -10.37 5.92
C ILE A 14 14.54 -10.90 4.96
N SER A 15 15.26 -11.97 5.34
CA SER A 15 16.29 -12.57 4.50
C SER A 15 15.73 -13.32 3.29
N PHE A 16 14.46 -13.71 3.30
CA PHE A 16 13.87 -14.54 2.26
C PHE A 16 13.28 -13.75 1.09
N TYR A 17 13.03 -12.46 1.26
CA TYR A 17 12.44 -11.62 0.23
C TYR A 17 13.21 -10.31 0.04
N TYR A 18 12.85 -9.58 -1.00
CA TYR A 18 13.27 -8.19 -1.26
C TYR A 18 12.09 -7.39 -1.76
N ASP A 19 12.16 -6.08 -1.57
CA ASP A 19 11.15 -5.17 -2.09
C ASP A 19 11.41 -4.92 -3.59
N TYR A 20 10.35 -4.95 -4.37
CA TYR A 20 10.37 -4.71 -5.80
C TYR A 20 9.35 -3.65 -6.16
N LEU A 21 9.75 -2.73 -7.02
CA LEU A 21 8.87 -1.69 -7.57
C LEU A 21 8.35 -2.14 -8.93
N ILE A 22 7.06 -2.43 -9.01
CA ILE A 22 6.37 -2.86 -10.25
C ILE A 22 6.48 -1.75 -11.30
N LYS A 23 6.92 -2.12 -12.50
CA LYS A 23 6.95 -1.24 -13.67
C LYS A 23 5.65 -1.37 -14.46
N ASP A 24 5.35 -0.38 -15.30
CA ASP A 24 4.09 -0.33 -16.06
C ASP A 24 3.86 -1.53 -16.99
N GLU A 25 4.92 -2.21 -17.42
CA GLU A 25 4.84 -3.38 -18.29
C GLU A 25 4.84 -4.72 -17.51
N ASP A 26 5.00 -4.68 -16.18
CA ASP A 26 5.05 -5.88 -15.37
C ASP A 26 3.64 -6.37 -15.06
N THR A 27 3.27 -7.53 -15.59
CA THR A 27 2.16 -8.33 -15.08
C THR A 27 2.67 -9.37 -14.10
N PRO A 28 1.83 -9.97 -13.24
CA PRO A 28 2.26 -11.03 -12.33
C PRO A 28 3.00 -12.18 -13.05
N GLU A 29 2.54 -12.56 -14.24
CA GLU A 29 3.12 -13.63 -15.05
C GLU A 29 4.49 -13.23 -15.64
N ILE A 30 4.58 -12.00 -16.19
CA ILE A 30 5.84 -11.49 -16.74
C ILE A 30 6.88 -11.35 -15.61
N LEU A 31 6.45 -10.92 -14.46
CA LEU A 31 7.34 -10.79 -13.31
C LEU A 31 7.80 -12.15 -12.79
N ALA A 32 6.90 -13.14 -12.74
CA ALA A 32 7.24 -14.51 -12.35
C ALA A 32 8.25 -15.13 -13.32
N GLU A 33 8.06 -14.94 -14.63
CA GLU A 33 9.03 -15.37 -15.65
C GLU A 33 10.39 -14.69 -15.47
N LYS A 34 10.43 -13.38 -15.24
CA LYS A 34 11.68 -12.64 -15.01
C LYS A 34 12.44 -13.11 -13.78
N VAL A 35 11.72 -13.45 -12.70
CA VAL A 35 12.33 -13.77 -11.39
C VAL A 35 12.60 -15.25 -11.23
N TYR A 36 11.66 -16.11 -11.61
CA TYR A 36 11.72 -17.55 -11.35
C TYR A 36 11.98 -18.39 -12.61
N GLY A 37 11.87 -17.76 -13.81
CA GLY A 37 11.93 -18.49 -15.09
C GLY A 37 10.68 -19.35 -15.33
N ASP A 38 9.57 -19.04 -14.66
CA ASP A 38 8.32 -19.78 -14.73
C ASP A 38 7.15 -18.81 -14.59
N PRO A 39 6.39 -18.51 -15.65
CA PRO A 39 5.26 -17.60 -15.60
C PRO A 39 4.10 -18.15 -14.73
N GLU A 40 4.01 -19.47 -14.58
CA GLU A 40 2.97 -20.07 -13.73
C GLU A 40 3.22 -19.83 -12.24
N ALA A 41 4.44 -19.42 -11.85
CA ALA A 41 4.77 -19.05 -10.49
C ALA A 41 4.17 -17.70 -10.04
N HIS A 42 3.38 -17.00 -10.89
CA HIS A 42 2.72 -15.74 -10.55
C HIS A 42 1.88 -15.82 -9.26
N TRP A 43 1.28 -16.98 -8.98
CA TRP A 43 0.53 -17.21 -7.75
C TRP A 43 1.37 -16.99 -6.48
N LEU A 44 2.67 -17.29 -6.53
CA LEU A 44 3.57 -17.09 -5.41
C LEU A 44 3.75 -15.61 -5.11
N ILE A 45 3.92 -14.78 -6.15
CA ILE A 45 4.00 -13.32 -6.03
C ILE A 45 2.69 -12.77 -5.47
N MET A 46 1.55 -13.17 -6.03
CA MET A 46 0.23 -12.72 -5.59
C MET A 46 -0.02 -13.10 -4.12
N MET A 47 0.23 -14.36 -3.75
CA MET A 47 0.01 -14.86 -2.40
C MET A 47 0.94 -14.18 -1.38
N THR A 48 2.20 -13.94 -1.75
CA THR A 48 3.18 -13.24 -0.90
C THR A 48 2.71 -11.83 -0.53
N ASN A 49 2.01 -11.17 -1.45
CA ASN A 49 1.53 -9.80 -1.29
C ASN A 49 0.02 -9.71 -0.95
N GLN A 50 -0.62 -10.84 -0.68
CA GLN A 50 -2.06 -10.93 -0.37
C GLN A 50 -2.95 -10.37 -1.49
N ILE A 51 -2.46 -10.42 -2.74
CA ILE A 51 -3.20 -10.03 -3.93
C ILE A 51 -4.15 -11.17 -4.26
N VAL A 52 -5.45 -10.90 -4.25
CA VAL A 52 -6.49 -11.89 -4.54
C VAL A 52 -6.91 -11.82 -6.01
N ASP A 53 -7.03 -10.60 -6.52
CA ASP A 53 -7.46 -10.35 -7.88
C ASP A 53 -6.43 -9.44 -8.59
N ALA A 54 -5.72 -10.01 -9.58
CA ALA A 54 -4.73 -9.27 -10.34
C ALA A 54 -5.33 -8.07 -11.10
N GLN A 55 -6.62 -8.09 -11.42
CA GLN A 55 -7.26 -7.00 -12.15
C GLN A 55 -7.50 -5.77 -11.26
N TYR A 56 -7.81 -5.97 -9.96
CA TYR A 56 -8.17 -4.89 -9.05
C TYR A 56 -7.07 -4.54 -8.07
N ASP A 57 -6.26 -5.52 -7.68
CA ASP A 57 -5.22 -5.34 -6.64
C ASP A 57 -3.85 -5.01 -7.23
N TRP A 58 -3.62 -5.31 -8.51
CA TRP A 58 -2.39 -4.94 -9.22
C TRP A 58 -2.40 -3.45 -9.58
N PRO A 59 -1.24 -2.76 -9.57
CA PRO A 59 -1.20 -1.36 -9.97
C PRO A 59 -1.52 -1.19 -11.46
N LEU A 60 -2.35 -0.21 -11.75
CA LEU A 60 -2.67 0.16 -13.12
C LEU A 60 -1.50 0.88 -13.77
N SER A 61 -1.28 0.64 -15.05
CA SER A 61 -0.39 1.46 -15.89
C SER A 61 -0.97 2.88 -16.03
N ASP A 62 -0.14 3.85 -16.40
CA ASP A 62 -0.59 5.23 -16.60
C ASP A 62 -1.79 5.36 -17.56
N THR A 63 -1.76 4.54 -18.63
CA THR A 63 -2.85 4.54 -19.62
C THR A 63 -4.15 3.98 -19.05
N GLU A 64 -4.07 2.89 -18.28
CA GLU A 64 -5.24 2.26 -17.66
C GLU A 64 -5.76 3.08 -16.49
N PHE A 65 -4.88 3.68 -15.71
CA PHE A 65 -5.25 4.62 -14.66
C PHE A 65 -6.01 5.81 -15.23
N GLY A 66 -5.56 6.39 -16.35
CA GLY A 66 -6.30 7.45 -17.04
C GLY A 66 -7.72 7.03 -17.45
N LYS A 67 -7.88 5.82 -18.01
CA LYS A 67 -9.20 5.27 -18.36
C LYS A 67 -10.08 5.05 -17.11
N TYR A 68 -9.50 4.54 -16.05
CA TYR A 68 -10.20 4.34 -14.77
C TYR A 68 -10.72 5.67 -14.21
N ILE A 69 -9.88 6.71 -14.18
CA ILE A 69 -10.28 8.05 -13.72
C ILE A 69 -11.41 8.63 -14.58
N ILE A 70 -11.32 8.51 -15.90
CA ILE A 70 -12.37 8.99 -16.80
C ILE A 70 -13.68 8.22 -16.56
N SER A 71 -13.63 6.92 -16.38
CA SER A 71 -14.80 6.09 -16.09
C SER A 71 -15.48 6.47 -14.78
N LYS A 72 -14.68 6.78 -13.73
CA LYS A 72 -15.18 7.05 -12.38
C LYS A 72 -15.67 8.50 -12.19
N TYR A 73 -14.96 9.46 -12.76
CA TYR A 73 -15.17 10.90 -12.52
C TYR A 73 -15.62 11.68 -13.77
N GLY A 74 -15.79 11.00 -14.90
CA GLY A 74 -16.20 11.58 -16.16
C GLY A 74 -15.06 12.23 -16.95
N SER A 75 -14.08 12.84 -16.29
CA SER A 75 -12.86 13.38 -16.90
C SER A 75 -11.73 13.50 -15.88
N ILE A 76 -10.49 13.54 -16.37
CA ILE A 76 -9.31 13.81 -15.53
C ILE A 76 -9.39 15.21 -14.91
N SER A 77 -9.91 16.21 -15.66
CA SER A 77 -10.08 17.57 -15.16
C SER A 77 -11.04 17.61 -13.97
N ASN A 78 -12.17 16.91 -14.05
CA ASN A 78 -13.12 16.83 -12.95
C ASN A 78 -12.50 16.17 -11.72
N ALA A 79 -11.75 15.09 -11.89
CA ALA A 79 -11.09 14.42 -10.79
C ALA A 79 -10.06 15.31 -10.08
N LYS A 80 -9.31 16.14 -10.84
CA LYS A 80 -8.34 17.09 -10.30
C LYS A 80 -8.96 18.28 -9.58
N THR A 81 -10.14 18.72 -10.01
CA THR A 81 -10.84 19.85 -9.38
C THR A 81 -11.74 19.44 -8.23
N SER A 82 -12.19 18.17 -8.20
CA SER A 82 -13.02 17.63 -7.13
C SER A 82 -12.16 17.26 -5.93
N ILE A 83 -12.51 17.79 -4.76
CA ILE A 83 -11.80 17.48 -3.52
C ILE A 83 -12.36 16.19 -2.93
N HIS A 84 -11.47 15.23 -2.63
CA HIS A 84 -11.82 13.99 -1.94
C HIS A 84 -11.89 14.21 -0.43
N HIS A 85 -10.87 14.83 0.16
CA HIS A 85 -10.82 15.16 1.59
C HIS A 85 -9.78 16.26 1.87
N TYR A 86 -9.77 16.73 3.10
CA TYR A 86 -8.77 17.68 3.59
C TYR A 86 -7.86 17.00 4.58
N GLU A 87 -6.60 17.44 4.61
CA GLU A 87 -5.59 16.97 5.55
C GLU A 87 -5.00 18.13 6.34
N LYS A 88 -4.74 17.88 7.63
CA LYS A 88 -3.83 18.67 8.44
C LYS A 88 -2.43 18.08 8.30
N VAL A 89 -1.50 18.84 7.77
CA VAL A 89 -0.10 18.43 7.60
C VAL A 89 0.74 19.13 8.66
N VAL A 90 1.49 18.35 9.42
CA VAL A 90 2.43 18.83 10.45
C VAL A 90 3.83 18.41 10.04
N MET A 91 4.66 19.37 9.70
CA MET A 91 6.07 19.15 9.40
C MET A 91 6.89 19.65 10.58
N ARG A 92 7.79 18.83 11.10
CA ARG A 92 8.70 19.17 12.19
C ARG A 92 10.13 18.96 11.73
N GLU A 93 10.95 19.99 12.00
CA GLU A 93 12.39 19.96 11.76
C GLU A 93 13.11 20.17 13.09
N ASP A 94 14.00 19.26 13.45
CA ASP A 94 14.82 19.32 14.66
C ASP A 94 16.21 19.87 14.33
N GLU A 95 16.58 21.02 14.93
CA GLU A 95 17.94 21.52 14.90
C GLU A 95 18.74 21.06 16.15
N PRO A 96 20.00 20.61 16.01
CA PRO A 96 20.86 20.67 14.83
C PRO A 96 20.84 19.42 13.93
N SER A 97 19.97 18.44 14.20
CA SER A 97 19.97 17.15 13.48
C SER A 97 19.46 17.25 12.03
N GLY A 98 18.69 18.30 11.71
CA GLY A 98 18.07 18.48 10.40
C GLY A 98 17.05 17.36 10.03
N ILE A 99 16.57 16.61 11.03
CA ILE A 99 15.60 15.55 10.78
C ILE A 99 14.25 16.19 10.53
N LEU A 100 13.73 16.01 9.32
CA LEU A 100 12.39 16.43 8.93
C LEU A 100 11.42 15.27 9.10
N THR A 101 10.38 15.50 9.88
CA THR A 101 9.27 14.56 10.08
C THR A 101 7.98 15.19 9.56
N GLU A 102 7.28 14.48 8.68
CA GLU A 102 5.98 14.88 8.18
C GLU A 102 4.91 13.93 8.72
N THR A 103 3.85 14.49 9.30
CA THR A 103 2.70 13.72 9.78
C THR A 103 1.43 14.32 9.18
N ARG A 104 0.60 13.46 8.60
CA ARG A 104 -0.67 13.83 7.97
C ARG A 104 -1.84 13.27 8.76
N PHE A 105 -2.84 14.11 9.02
CA PHE A 105 -4.07 13.77 9.71
C PHE A 105 -5.24 14.10 8.80
N ILE A 106 -6.08 13.12 8.52
CA ILE A 106 -7.30 13.31 7.73
C ILE A 106 -8.28 14.14 8.57
N ILE A 107 -8.79 15.23 8.00
CA ILE A 107 -9.85 16.04 8.60
C ILE A 107 -11.16 15.36 8.23
N ASN A 108 -11.76 14.67 9.20
CA ASN A 108 -12.95 13.89 8.97
C ASN A 108 -14.20 14.78 9.00
N HIS A 109 -14.98 14.69 7.95
CA HIS A 109 -16.29 15.35 7.84
C HIS A 109 -17.39 14.56 8.57
N GLU A 110 -17.22 13.26 8.75
CA GLU A 110 -18.16 12.37 9.41
C GLU A 110 -17.47 11.65 10.56
N LYS A 111 -18.22 11.27 11.57
CA LYS A 111 -17.77 10.71 12.86
C LYS A 111 -17.03 9.36 12.79
N PHE A 112 -16.32 9.06 11.74
CA PHE A 112 -15.55 7.83 11.61
C PHE A 112 -14.11 8.01 12.08
N THR A 113 -13.79 7.47 13.22
CA THR A 113 -12.43 7.23 13.69
C THR A 113 -11.83 6.08 12.89
N ILE A 114 -11.15 6.39 11.81
CA ILE A 114 -10.27 5.42 11.14
C ILE A 114 -8.85 5.72 11.59
N ASN A 115 -8.36 4.94 12.55
CA ASN A 115 -7.04 5.06 13.16
C ASN A 115 -6.77 6.43 13.83
N ASN A 116 -5.74 6.51 14.67
CA ASN A 116 -5.32 7.71 15.40
C ASN A 116 -4.84 8.89 14.52
N MET A 117 -5.11 8.85 13.22
CA MET A 117 -4.66 9.80 12.22
C MET A 117 -5.79 10.73 11.74
N THR A 118 -6.95 10.70 12.36
CA THR A 118 -8.06 11.60 12.02
C THR A 118 -8.22 12.70 13.06
N VAL A 119 -8.56 13.90 12.61
CA VAL A 119 -8.91 15.02 13.46
C VAL A 119 -10.34 15.49 13.16
N PRO A 120 -11.04 16.12 14.13
CA PRO A 120 -12.38 16.61 13.91
C PRO A 120 -12.46 17.65 12.79
N TYR A 121 -13.59 17.72 12.11
CA TYR A 121 -13.82 18.70 11.02
C TYR A 121 -13.66 20.14 11.48
N ASP A 122 -14.03 20.47 12.70
CA ASP A 122 -13.84 21.80 13.27
C ASP A 122 -12.38 22.26 13.23
N THR A 123 -11.42 21.33 13.25
CA THR A 123 -9.99 21.63 13.10
C THR A 123 -9.70 22.33 11.77
N TYR A 124 -10.45 22.04 10.70
CA TYR A 124 -10.27 22.70 9.41
C TYR A 124 -10.44 24.22 9.51
N ASN A 125 -11.44 24.68 10.25
CA ASN A 125 -11.71 26.11 10.41
C ASN A 125 -10.73 26.82 11.33
N THR A 126 -10.03 26.08 12.19
CA THR A 126 -9.04 26.63 13.12
C THR A 126 -7.63 26.69 12.52
N LEU A 127 -7.38 25.98 11.41
CA LEU A 127 -6.09 26.00 10.73
C LEU A 127 -5.95 27.25 9.86
N ALA A 128 -4.74 27.81 9.82
CA ALA A 128 -4.42 28.92 8.93
C ALA A 128 -4.65 28.55 7.46
N GLU A 129 -5.09 29.51 6.66
CA GLU A 129 -5.33 29.29 5.21
C GLU A 129 -4.05 28.96 4.45
N THR A 130 -2.91 29.48 4.92
CA THR A 130 -1.61 29.23 4.31
C THR A 130 -0.82 28.22 5.13
N GLN A 131 -0.21 28.69 6.20
CA GLN A 131 0.54 27.87 7.15
C GLN A 131 0.79 28.64 8.45
N GLU A 132 0.94 27.89 9.54
CA GLU A 132 1.47 28.40 10.81
C GLU A 132 2.88 27.86 11.02
N VAL A 133 3.78 28.72 11.48
CA VAL A 133 5.16 28.33 11.81
C VAL A 133 5.39 28.60 13.28
N ASN A 134 5.63 27.56 14.04
CA ASN A 134 5.92 27.60 15.46
C ASN A 134 7.34 27.14 15.73
N THR A 135 8.11 27.93 16.46
CA THR A 135 9.47 27.56 16.88
C THR A 135 9.53 27.47 18.38
N TYR A 136 9.98 26.34 18.89
CA TYR A 136 10.09 26.13 20.34
C TYR A 136 11.32 25.29 20.70
N ASN A 137 11.75 25.36 21.93
CA ASN A 137 12.92 24.63 22.41
C ASN A 137 12.48 23.43 23.26
N VAL A 138 12.95 22.25 22.89
CA VAL A 138 12.73 21.00 23.63
C VAL A 138 14.09 20.33 23.89
N ASN A 139 14.45 20.12 25.15
CA ASN A 139 15.69 19.46 25.55
C ASN A 139 16.95 20.09 24.91
N ASN A 140 17.06 21.41 24.91
CA ASN A 140 18.15 22.17 24.28
C ASN A 140 18.25 22.00 22.73
N LYS A 141 17.18 21.56 22.09
CA LYS A 141 17.06 21.54 20.62
C LYS A 141 15.99 22.52 20.19
N THR A 142 16.26 23.22 19.11
CA THR A 142 15.25 24.05 18.45
C THR A 142 14.41 23.17 17.54
N VAL A 143 13.10 23.20 17.72
CA VAL A 143 12.14 22.49 16.87
C VAL A 143 11.31 23.52 16.14
N THR A 144 11.32 23.46 14.81
CA THR A 144 10.44 24.25 13.95
C THR A 144 9.29 23.37 13.49
N GLU A 145 8.07 23.77 13.81
CA GLU A 145 6.85 23.10 13.41
C GLU A 145 6.08 23.96 12.42
N VAL A 146 5.81 23.39 11.25
CA VAL A 146 4.97 24.02 10.22
C VAL A 146 3.67 23.25 10.12
N ILE A 147 2.55 23.94 10.36
CA ILE A 147 1.21 23.37 10.28
C ILE A 147 0.49 24.00 9.10
N LYS A 148 -0.03 23.19 8.21
CA LYS A 148 -0.85 23.63 7.09
C LYS A 148 -2.04 22.72 6.87
N ARG A 149 -3.04 23.19 6.12
CA ARG A 149 -4.11 22.35 5.59
C ARG A 149 -3.88 22.12 4.12
N ASP A 150 -4.11 20.88 3.67
CA ASP A 150 -4.03 20.47 2.28
C ASP A 150 -5.39 19.97 1.81
N ALA A 151 -5.76 20.29 0.58
CA ALA A 151 -6.92 19.72 -0.10
C ALA A 151 -6.44 18.63 -1.05
N ILE A 152 -6.82 17.40 -0.77
CA ILE A 152 -6.45 16.25 -1.61
C ILE A 152 -7.53 16.07 -2.67
N SER A 153 -7.14 16.17 -3.95
CA SER A 153 -8.06 15.96 -5.06
C SER A 153 -8.45 14.48 -5.18
N CYS A 154 -9.57 14.20 -5.83
CA CYS A 154 -9.95 12.82 -6.13
C CYS A 154 -8.90 12.13 -7.01
N TYR A 155 -8.26 12.86 -7.91
CA TYR A 155 -7.18 12.33 -8.76
C TYR A 155 -5.96 11.92 -7.91
N ASP A 156 -5.48 12.80 -7.04
CA ASP A 156 -4.30 12.54 -6.21
C ASP A 156 -4.54 11.40 -5.23
N TYR A 157 -5.75 11.30 -4.68
CA TYR A 157 -6.15 10.20 -3.81
C TYR A 157 -6.10 8.85 -4.53
N GLU A 158 -6.70 8.74 -5.71
CA GLU A 158 -6.68 7.50 -6.50
C GLU A 158 -5.27 7.16 -6.98
N TYR A 159 -4.51 8.18 -7.38
CA TYR A 159 -3.12 8.02 -7.80
C TYR A 159 -2.26 7.45 -6.66
N ASP A 160 -2.38 8.00 -5.46
CA ASP A 160 -1.64 7.53 -4.29
C ASP A 160 -2.01 6.08 -3.93
N ILE A 161 -3.30 5.70 -4.02
CA ILE A 161 -3.73 4.31 -3.84
C ILE A 161 -3.07 3.40 -4.89
N ASN A 162 -3.03 3.82 -6.15
CA ASN A 162 -2.41 3.05 -7.23
C ASN A 162 -0.90 2.88 -7.00
N GLU A 163 -0.21 3.96 -6.64
CA GLU A 163 1.24 3.94 -6.40
C GLU A 163 1.63 3.10 -5.18
N ARG A 164 0.82 3.07 -4.13
CA ARG A 164 1.06 2.19 -2.97
C ARG A 164 1.04 0.71 -3.34
N LYS A 165 0.31 0.31 -4.38
CA LYS A 165 0.29 -1.07 -4.88
C LYS A 165 1.57 -1.46 -5.61
N ARG A 166 2.39 -0.48 -6.08
CA ARG A 166 3.60 -0.76 -6.85
C ARG A 166 4.72 -1.39 -6.04
N THR A 167 4.77 -1.18 -4.75
CA THR A 167 5.81 -1.78 -3.91
C THR A 167 5.35 -3.12 -3.38
N ILE A 168 5.97 -4.18 -3.87
CA ILE A 168 5.66 -5.55 -3.51
C ILE A 168 6.88 -6.28 -2.96
N LYS A 169 6.64 -7.37 -2.25
CA LYS A 169 7.67 -8.29 -1.78
C LYS A 169 7.79 -9.46 -2.74
N ILE A 170 9.01 -9.75 -3.14
CA ILE A 170 9.33 -10.90 -4.00
C ILE A 170 10.24 -11.84 -3.23
N ILE A 171 9.86 -13.10 -3.15
CA ILE A 171 10.69 -14.15 -2.57
C ILE A 171 11.90 -14.37 -3.47
N LYS A 172 13.09 -14.46 -2.87
CA LYS A 172 14.32 -14.66 -3.63
C LYS A 172 14.30 -15.98 -4.41
N PRO A 173 14.80 -16.00 -5.65
CA PRO A 173 14.77 -17.19 -6.52
C PRO A 173 15.40 -18.43 -5.92
N GLU A 174 16.40 -18.26 -5.05
CA GLU A 174 17.10 -19.37 -4.36
C GLU A 174 16.16 -20.23 -3.50
N TYR A 175 15.07 -19.67 -3.00
CA TYR A 175 14.06 -20.36 -2.18
C TYR A 175 12.90 -20.94 -2.99
N TYR A 176 12.76 -20.55 -4.26
CA TYR A 176 11.64 -20.94 -5.09
C TYR A 176 11.45 -22.47 -5.16
N SER A 177 12.51 -23.22 -5.48
CA SER A 177 12.44 -24.66 -5.60
C SER A 177 12.09 -25.38 -4.29
N GLN A 178 12.44 -24.79 -3.14
CA GLN A 178 12.06 -25.33 -1.84
C GLN A 178 10.58 -25.11 -1.59
N ILE A 179 10.08 -23.89 -1.84
CA ILE A 179 8.67 -23.53 -1.63
C ILE A 179 7.75 -24.39 -2.50
N ILE A 180 8.08 -24.59 -3.77
CA ILE A 180 7.30 -25.45 -4.66
C ILE A 180 7.23 -26.89 -4.13
N ARG A 181 8.35 -27.46 -3.69
CA ARG A 181 8.36 -28.83 -3.13
C ARG A 181 7.49 -28.94 -1.87
N GLU A 182 7.53 -27.94 -1.00
CA GLU A 182 6.72 -27.94 0.22
C GLU A 182 5.24 -27.73 -0.10
N PHE A 183 4.92 -26.86 -1.05
CA PHE A 183 3.57 -26.66 -1.55
C PHE A 183 2.97 -27.93 -2.15
N ASP A 184 3.72 -28.62 -3.01
CA ASP A 184 3.32 -29.90 -3.62
C ASP A 184 3.10 -30.99 -2.57
N ALA A 185 3.95 -31.03 -1.55
CA ALA A 185 3.79 -31.98 -0.43
C ALA A 185 2.49 -31.71 0.33
N LEU A 186 2.16 -30.45 0.60
CA LEU A 186 0.92 -30.05 1.28
C LEU A 186 -0.31 -30.35 0.41
N ALA A 187 -0.26 -30.08 -0.89
CA ALA A 187 -1.33 -30.37 -1.83
C ALA A 187 -1.63 -31.89 -1.90
N LYS A 188 -0.60 -32.74 -1.92
CA LYS A 188 -0.75 -34.21 -1.89
C LYS A 188 -1.35 -34.72 -0.59
N VAL A 189 -1.03 -34.09 0.54
CA VAL A 189 -1.63 -34.44 1.85
C VAL A 189 -3.12 -34.12 1.85
N ASN A 190 -3.52 -32.96 1.36
CA ASN A 190 -4.94 -32.54 1.29
C ASN A 190 -5.76 -33.44 0.35
N GLN A 191 -5.18 -33.98 -0.72
CA GLN A 191 -5.87 -34.93 -1.61
C GLN A 191 -6.11 -36.29 -0.95
N ARG A 192 -5.36 -36.64 0.09
CA ARG A 192 -5.52 -37.92 0.83
C ARG A 192 -6.49 -37.85 2.01
N LEU A 193 -7.00 -36.67 2.35
CA LEU A 193 -8.06 -36.55 3.34
C LEU A 193 -9.33 -37.20 2.80
N PRO A 194 -9.89 -38.23 3.46
CA PRO A 194 -11.11 -38.88 2.98
C PRO A 194 -12.22 -37.84 2.92
N TYR A 195 -12.93 -37.80 1.81
CA TYR A 195 -14.16 -37.03 1.67
C TYR A 195 -15.10 -37.46 2.81
N ILE A 196 -15.30 -36.60 3.78
CA ILE A 196 -16.36 -36.79 4.76
C ILE A 196 -17.65 -36.53 3.98
N ARG A 197 -18.27 -37.63 3.48
CA ARG A 197 -19.65 -37.58 2.99
C ARG A 197 -20.51 -37.13 4.17
N ARG A 198 -21.03 -35.91 4.09
CA ARG A 198 -22.16 -35.53 4.93
C ARG A 198 -23.30 -36.48 4.57
N LEU A 199 -23.56 -37.40 5.46
CA LEU A 199 -24.84 -38.13 5.48
C LEU A 199 -25.89 -37.08 5.84
N ILE A 200 -26.77 -36.82 4.91
CA ILE A 200 -28.03 -36.09 5.10
C ILE A 200 -28.99 -37.02 5.84
#